data_20332dfdaaebf2165c88e55634e786b6
#
_entry.id   20332dfdaaebf2165c88e55634e786b6
#
_cell.length_a   1.000
_cell.length_b   1.000
_cell.length_c   1.000
_cell.angle_alpha   90.00
_cell.angle_beta   90.00
_cell.angle_gamma   90.00
#
_symmetry.space_group_name_H-M   'P 1'
#
loop_
_entity.id
_entity.type
_entity.pdbx_description
1 polymer ?
#
loop_
_entity_poly.entity_id
_entity_poly.type
_entity_poly.pdbx_seq_one_letter_code
_entity_poly.pdbx_strand_id
1 'polypeptide(L)'
;PFLLLMALGVLAQPELGKKLRQQHKVALNLGYCPMTAFFKVVLPSLYPLLRLPILAVLAYASASVEMPLILGPNTPPTLAVAIMHWFNDVDLNLRIKASAGALLQLVLTGGLLALWLGGEKTIKALFSDLLTNGEREYGGVYWQKITTVLTVFVIGFILLSLIGLIMWSVAGFWRFPAALPDQLTLLPFNSALMQMQIPLCHTLAIG
;
A
#
# COMPACT_ATOMS: atom_id res chain seq x y z
N PRO A 1 3.67 -3.04 -0.58
CA PRO A 1 4.47 -4.04 -1.30
C PRO A 1 4.21 -4.02 -2.80
N PHE A 2 2.94 -4.07 -3.25
CA PHE A 2 2.58 -4.12 -4.67
C PHE A 2 3.11 -2.92 -5.49
N LEU A 3 2.93 -1.68 -4.99
CA LEU A 3 3.47 -0.47 -5.63
C LEU A 3 5.00 -0.51 -5.72
N LEU A 4 5.66 -1.03 -4.70
CA LEU A 4 7.12 -1.15 -4.68
C LEU A 4 7.61 -2.18 -5.70
N LEU A 5 6.93 -3.32 -5.80
CA LEU A 5 7.21 -4.33 -6.83
C LEU A 5 6.98 -3.79 -8.23
N MET A 6 5.91 -3.05 -8.47
CA MET A 6 5.65 -2.41 -9.76
C MET A 6 6.68 -1.35 -10.08
N ALA A 7 7.09 -0.51 -9.11
CA ALA A 7 8.14 0.47 -9.30
C ALA A 7 9.49 -0.20 -9.61
N LEU A 8 9.82 -1.27 -8.90
CA LEU A 8 11.03 -2.07 -9.19
C LEU A 8 10.95 -2.73 -10.56
N GLY A 9 9.80 -3.28 -10.95
CA GLY A 9 9.58 -3.86 -12.28
C GLY A 9 9.79 -2.83 -13.41
N VAL A 10 9.28 -1.61 -13.23
CA VAL A 10 9.49 -0.50 -14.17
C VAL A 10 10.97 -0.10 -14.23
N LEU A 11 11.65 -0.01 -13.09
CA LEU A 11 13.07 0.33 -13.02
C LEU A 11 13.98 -0.80 -13.53
N ALA A 12 13.52 -2.05 -13.47
CA ALA A 12 14.22 -3.22 -13.98
C ALA A 12 14.20 -3.30 -15.52
N GLN A 13 13.32 -2.54 -16.19
CA GLN A 13 13.35 -2.44 -17.65
C GLN A 13 14.67 -1.76 -18.09
N PRO A 14 15.53 -2.45 -18.86
CA PRO A 14 16.90 -1.97 -19.11
C PRO A 14 16.92 -0.64 -19.85
N GLU A 15 16.02 -0.42 -20.79
CA GLU A 15 15.92 0.81 -21.58
C GLU A 15 15.48 2.01 -20.73
N LEU A 16 14.45 1.82 -19.92
CA LEU A 16 13.91 2.87 -19.07
C LEU A 16 14.88 3.23 -17.94
N GLY A 17 15.44 2.21 -17.29
CA GLY A 17 16.43 2.39 -16.23
C GLY A 17 17.69 3.13 -16.73
N LYS A 18 18.17 2.81 -17.94
CA LYS A 18 19.27 3.55 -18.59
C LYS A 18 18.91 5.00 -18.83
N LYS A 19 17.72 5.27 -19.42
CA LYS A 19 17.24 6.62 -19.72
C LYS A 19 17.14 7.48 -18.44
N LEU A 20 16.52 6.96 -17.38
CA LEU A 20 16.38 7.67 -16.11
C LEU A 20 17.74 7.95 -15.46
N ARG A 21 18.65 6.97 -15.48
CA ARG A 21 20.03 7.16 -14.97
C ARG A 21 20.80 8.19 -15.77
N GLN A 22 20.66 8.22 -17.10
CA GLN A 22 21.28 9.22 -17.95
C GLN A 22 20.74 10.61 -17.66
N GLN A 23 19.42 10.77 -17.57
CA GLN A 23 18.78 12.04 -17.21
C GLN A 23 19.26 12.54 -15.84
N HIS A 24 19.34 11.64 -14.85
CA HIS A 24 19.87 11.98 -13.53
C HIS A 24 21.33 12.44 -13.58
N LYS A 25 22.19 11.72 -14.31
CA LYS A 25 23.60 12.12 -14.49
C LYS A 25 23.74 13.46 -15.19
N VAL A 26 22.94 13.74 -16.22
CA VAL A 26 22.93 15.05 -16.90
C VAL A 26 22.57 16.16 -15.93
N ALA A 27 21.54 15.95 -15.10
CA ALA A 27 21.14 16.92 -14.08
C ALA A 27 22.28 17.18 -13.05
N LEU A 28 22.96 16.13 -12.62
CA LEU A 28 24.13 16.27 -11.73
C LEU A 28 25.26 17.06 -12.38
N ASN A 29 25.55 16.82 -13.67
CA ASN A 29 26.57 17.57 -14.41
C ASN A 29 26.18 19.05 -14.60
N LEU A 30 24.91 19.37 -14.61
CA LEU A 30 24.39 20.75 -14.62
C LEU A 30 24.47 21.44 -13.24
N GLY A 31 25.00 20.75 -12.22
CA GLY A 31 25.18 21.30 -10.88
C GLY A 31 23.95 21.16 -9.97
N TYR A 32 22.98 20.34 -10.32
CA TYR A 32 21.86 20.04 -9.41
C TYR A 32 22.30 19.09 -8.31
N CYS A 33 21.82 19.35 -7.09
CA CYS A 33 21.99 18.42 -5.98
C CYS A 33 21.30 17.08 -6.29
N PRO A 34 21.82 15.89 -5.88
CA PRO A 34 21.26 14.58 -6.25
C PRO A 34 19.76 14.45 -5.96
N MET A 35 19.31 15.02 -4.86
CA MET A 35 17.91 14.97 -4.45
C MET A 35 17.03 15.88 -5.31
N THR A 36 17.53 17.09 -5.61
CA THR A 36 16.84 18.02 -6.51
C THR A 36 16.71 17.45 -7.92
N ALA A 37 17.78 16.81 -8.42
CA ALA A 37 17.79 16.11 -9.69
C ALA A 37 16.76 14.95 -9.71
N PHE A 38 16.64 14.21 -8.63
CA PHE A 38 15.63 13.14 -8.51
C PHE A 38 14.21 13.71 -8.57
N PHE A 39 13.87 14.71 -7.76
CA PHE A 39 12.51 15.27 -7.72
C PHE A 39 12.14 16.07 -8.97
N LYS A 40 13.09 16.81 -9.58
CA LYS A 40 12.81 17.65 -10.75
C LYS A 40 12.84 16.87 -12.07
N VAL A 41 13.63 15.81 -12.18
CA VAL A 41 13.87 15.12 -13.45
C VAL A 41 13.38 13.67 -13.43
N VAL A 42 13.78 12.88 -12.43
CA VAL A 42 13.47 11.46 -12.40
C VAL A 42 12.02 11.20 -12.02
N LEU A 43 11.54 11.83 -10.95
CA LEU A 43 10.20 11.61 -10.44
C LEU A 43 9.08 12.00 -11.44
N PRO A 44 9.14 13.16 -12.13
CA PRO A 44 8.13 13.50 -13.13
C PRO A 44 8.14 12.54 -14.34
N SER A 45 9.32 11.99 -14.70
CA SER A 45 9.44 11.01 -15.77
C SER A 45 8.95 9.62 -15.38
N LEU A 46 9.06 9.26 -14.09
CA LEU A 46 8.64 7.98 -13.53
C LEU A 46 7.14 7.96 -13.17
N TYR A 47 6.60 9.09 -12.73
CA TYR A 47 5.22 9.19 -12.23
C TYR A 47 4.14 8.71 -13.22
N PRO A 48 4.17 9.04 -14.52
CA PRO A 48 3.18 8.55 -15.48
C PRO A 48 3.09 7.03 -15.56
N LEU A 49 4.22 6.33 -15.35
CA LEU A 49 4.30 4.88 -15.37
C LEU A 49 3.73 4.24 -14.09
N LEU A 50 3.86 4.95 -12.96
CA LEU A 50 3.34 4.51 -11.67
C LEU A 50 1.86 4.87 -11.46
N ARG A 51 1.30 5.74 -12.29
CA ARG A 51 -0.07 6.24 -12.16
C ARG A 51 -1.10 5.11 -12.16
N LEU A 52 -1.05 4.21 -13.14
CA LEU A 52 -1.99 3.08 -13.22
C LEU A 52 -1.86 2.13 -12.03
N PRO A 53 -0.66 1.67 -11.63
CA PRO A 53 -0.49 0.89 -10.40
C PRO A 53 -1.02 1.59 -9.14
N ILE A 54 -0.83 2.91 -9.00
CA ILE A 54 -1.35 3.67 -7.86
C ILE A 54 -2.88 3.64 -7.83
N LEU A 55 -3.52 3.91 -8.97
CA LEU A 55 -4.98 3.87 -9.09
C LEU A 55 -5.53 2.46 -8.82
N ALA A 56 -4.87 1.41 -9.32
CA ALA A 56 -5.25 0.03 -9.06
C ALA A 56 -5.17 -0.33 -7.57
N VAL A 57 -4.10 0.09 -6.89
CA VAL A 57 -3.93 -0.13 -5.44
C VAL A 57 -4.97 0.64 -4.63
N LEU A 58 -5.28 1.89 -5.00
CA LEU A 58 -6.32 2.68 -4.35
C LEU A 58 -7.70 2.03 -4.50
N ALA A 59 -8.04 1.57 -5.71
CA ALA A 59 -9.29 0.86 -5.96
C ALA A 59 -9.37 -0.44 -5.15
N TYR A 60 -8.32 -1.25 -5.17
CA TYR A 60 -8.26 -2.50 -4.41
C TYR A 60 -8.34 -2.25 -2.89
N ALA A 61 -7.56 -1.30 -2.38
CA ALA A 61 -7.53 -1.01 -0.94
C ALA A 61 -8.87 -0.50 -0.42
N SER A 62 -9.61 0.31 -1.22
CA SER A 62 -10.92 0.82 -0.83
C SER A 62 -12.01 -0.27 -0.78
N ALA A 63 -11.90 -1.30 -1.63
CA ALA A 63 -12.86 -2.40 -1.74
C ALA A 63 -12.43 -3.68 -1.00
N SER A 64 -11.25 -3.68 -0.39
CA SER A 64 -10.71 -4.83 0.34
C SER A 64 -11.59 -5.21 1.54
N VAL A 65 -11.90 -6.49 1.64
CA VAL A 65 -12.69 -7.09 2.74
C VAL A 65 -11.78 -7.83 3.72
N GLU A 66 -10.73 -8.47 3.23
CA GLU A 66 -9.87 -9.39 4.00
C GLU A 66 -9.16 -8.66 5.15
N MET A 67 -8.54 -7.51 4.87
CA MET A 67 -7.81 -6.77 5.88
C MET A 67 -8.72 -6.20 6.98
N PRO A 68 -9.85 -5.54 6.66
CA PRO A 68 -10.79 -5.09 7.67
C PRO A 68 -11.46 -6.23 8.44
N LEU A 69 -11.65 -7.40 7.84
CA LEU A 69 -12.23 -8.56 8.51
C LEU A 69 -11.32 -9.10 9.63
N ILE A 70 -10.00 -9.06 9.39
CA ILE A 70 -9.00 -9.60 10.33
C ILE A 70 -8.57 -8.56 11.36
N LEU A 71 -8.32 -7.32 10.92
CA LEU A 71 -7.70 -6.27 11.73
C LEU A 71 -8.64 -5.11 12.06
N GLY A 72 -9.79 -5.04 11.38
CA GLY A 72 -10.75 -3.94 11.54
C GLY A 72 -11.68 -4.10 12.74
N PRO A 73 -12.40 -3.03 13.10
CA PRO A 73 -13.42 -3.09 14.14
C PRO A 73 -14.60 -3.94 13.67
N ASN A 74 -15.10 -4.80 14.57
CA ASN A 74 -16.28 -5.62 14.31
C ASN A 74 -17.59 -4.81 14.42
N THR A 75 -17.59 -3.72 15.17
CA THR A 75 -18.74 -2.85 15.42
C THR A 75 -18.32 -1.38 15.52
N PRO A 76 -18.70 -0.53 14.56
CA PRO A 76 -19.32 -0.84 13.28
C PRO A 76 -18.32 -1.44 12.29
N PRO A 77 -18.71 -2.40 11.45
CA PRO A 77 -17.83 -2.95 10.41
C PRO A 77 -17.63 -1.95 9.27
N THR A 78 -16.56 -2.12 8.51
CA THR A 78 -16.36 -1.34 7.28
C THR A 78 -17.45 -1.66 6.26
N LEU A 79 -17.72 -0.73 5.33
CA LEU A 79 -18.79 -0.90 4.34
C LEU A 79 -18.60 -2.18 3.51
N ALA A 80 -17.38 -2.50 3.09
CA ALA A 80 -17.07 -3.70 2.31
C ALA A 80 -17.39 -4.98 3.10
N VAL A 81 -17.04 -5.02 4.38
CA VAL A 81 -17.38 -6.14 5.30
C VAL A 81 -18.88 -6.22 5.54
N ALA A 82 -19.55 -5.09 5.74
CA ALA A 82 -21.00 -5.04 5.91
C ALA A 82 -21.74 -5.59 4.70
N ILE A 83 -21.32 -5.22 3.48
CA ILE A 83 -21.88 -5.74 2.22
C ILE A 83 -21.70 -7.25 2.15
N MET A 84 -20.53 -7.76 2.49
CA MET A 84 -20.25 -9.20 2.51
C MET A 84 -21.16 -9.93 3.51
N HIS A 85 -21.35 -9.38 4.73
CA HIS A 85 -22.27 -9.95 5.71
C HIS A 85 -23.71 -9.97 5.20
N TRP A 86 -24.23 -8.85 4.67
CA TRP A 86 -25.59 -8.79 4.13
C TRP A 86 -25.81 -9.74 2.94
N PHE A 87 -24.76 -9.95 2.11
CA PHE A 87 -24.86 -10.84 0.96
C PHE A 87 -24.94 -12.32 1.39
N ASN A 88 -24.23 -12.68 2.46
CA ASN A 88 -24.18 -14.06 2.98
C ASN A 88 -25.22 -14.36 4.04
N ASP A 89 -26.09 -13.40 4.36
CA ASP A 89 -27.16 -13.59 5.34
C ASP A 89 -28.25 -14.53 4.79
N VAL A 90 -28.94 -15.22 5.72
CA VAL A 90 -30.05 -16.11 5.41
C VAL A 90 -31.27 -15.34 4.92
N ASP A 91 -31.43 -14.09 5.37
CA ASP A 91 -32.54 -13.22 4.94
C ASP A 91 -32.28 -12.65 3.55
N LEU A 92 -33.08 -13.08 2.57
CA LEU A 92 -33.00 -12.64 1.18
C LEU A 92 -33.24 -11.12 1.00
N ASN A 93 -33.96 -10.47 1.92
CA ASN A 93 -34.17 -9.03 1.87
C ASN A 93 -32.85 -8.25 2.07
N LEU A 94 -31.90 -8.81 2.81
CA LEU A 94 -30.59 -8.21 3.01
C LEU A 94 -29.73 -8.20 1.73
N ARG A 95 -30.03 -9.06 0.76
CA ARG A 95 -29.35 -9.05 -0.56
C ARG A 95 -29.65 -7.78 -1.34
N ILE A 96 -30.88 -7.24 -1.25
CA ILE A 96 -31.24 -5.96 -1.86
C ILE A 96 -30.43 -4.85 -1.19
N LYS A 97 -30.29 -4.89 0.13
CA LYS A 97 -29.47 -3.95 0.89
C LYS A 97 -27.98 -4.08 0.52
N ALA A 98 -27.49 -5.30 0.33
CA ALA A 98 -26.12 -5.55 -0.11
C ALA A 98 -25.85 -4.97 -1.50
N SER A 99 -26.80 -5.11 -2.45
CA SER A 99 -26.65 -4.54 -3.79
C SER A 99 -26.61 -3.00 -3.77
N ALA A 100 -27.46 -2.36 -2.96
CA ALA A 100 -27.41 -0.92 -2.74
C ALA A 100 -26.08 -0.48 -2.09
N GLY A 101 -25.60 -1.25 -1.12
CA GLY A 101 -24.30 -1.05 -0.49
C GLY A 101 -23.14 -1.15 -1.52
N ALA A 102 -23.20 -2.12 -2.44
CA ALA A 102 -22.20 -2.30 -3.49
C ALA A 102 -22.17 -1.10 -4.45
N LEU A 103 -23.31 -0.55 -4.83
CA LEU A 103 -23.39 0.68 -5.62
C LEU A 103 -22.79 1.87 -4.87
N LEU A 104 -23.08 2.00 -3.58
CA LEU A 104 -22.48 3.03 -2.74
C LEU A 104 -20.95 2.86 -2.66
N GLN A 105 -20.45 1.64 -2.50
CA GLN A 105 -19.02 1.34 -2.53
C GLN A 105 -18.36 1.73 -3.85
N LEU A 106 -19.02 1.47 -4.98
CA LEU A 106 -18.54 1.86 -6.30
C LEU A 106 -18.45 3.38 -6.43
N VAL A 107 -19.46 4.13 -5.94
CA VAL A 107 -19.44 5.60 -5.93
C VAL A 107 -18.33 6.14 -5.05
N LEU A 108 -18.13 5.56 -3.85
CA LEU A 108 -17.05 5.95 -2.94
C LEU A 108 -15.67 5.68 -3.55
N THR A 109 -15.47 4.52 -4.16
CA THR A 109 -14.21 4.17 -4.84
C THR A 109 -13.97 5.11 -6.02
N GLY A 110 -14.98 5.34 -6.85
CA GLY A 110 -14.92 6.29 -7.97
C GLY A 110 -14.62 7.71 -7.50
N GLY A 111 -15.25 8.15 -6.42
CA GLY A 111 -15.00 9.44 -5.78
C GLY A 111 -13.56 9.57 -5.27
N LEU A 112 -13.02 8.52 -4.63
CA LEU A 112 -11.62 8.48 -4.18
C LEU A 112 -10.64 8.59 -5.35
N LEU A 113 -10.90 7.86 -6.44
CA LEU A 113 -10.08 7.94 -7.65
C LEU A 113 -10.17 9.33 -8.30
N ALA A 114 -11.35 9.91 -8.35
CA ALA A 114 -11.57 11.29 -8.88
C ALA A 114 -10.85 12.33 -8.02
N LEU A 115 -10.90 12.20 -6.68
CA LEU A 115 -10.15 13.05 -5.75
C LEU A 115 -8.64 12.94 -5.97
N TRP A 116 -8.12 11.71 -6.17
CA TRP A 116 -6.71 11.50 -6.47
C TRP A 116 -6.30 12.19 -7.78
N LEU A 117 -7.09 11.99 -8.85
CA LEU A 117 -6.84 12.61 -10.16
C LEU A 117 -6.95 14.14 -10.12
N GLY A 118 -7.90 14.67 -9.34
CA GLY A 118 -8.03 16.10 -9.08
C GLY A 118 -6.83 16.64 -8.31
N GLY A 119 -6.42 15.96 -7.25
CA GLY A 119 -5.22 16.28 -6.47
C GLY A 119 -3.94 16.27 -7.33
N GLU A 120 -3.81 15.30 -8.25
CA GLU A 120 -2.70 15.25 -9.21
C GLU A 120 -2.65 16.51 -10.09
N LYS A 121 -3.81 16.98 -10.60
CA LYS A 121 -3.87 18.20 -11.40
C LYS A 121 -3.49 19.44 -10.60
N THR A 122 -3.97 19.56 -9.38
CA THR A 122 -3.66 20.70 -8.50
C THR A 122 -2.18 20.70 -8.09
N ILE A 123 -1.62 19.54 -7.76
CA ILE A 123 -0.20 19.39 -7.45
C ILE A 123 0.64 19.77 -8.68
N LYS A 124 0.32 19.28 -9.86
CA LYS A 124 1.03 19.66 -11.10
C LYS A 124 1.01 21.15 -11.35
N ALA A 125 -0.14 21.82 -11.13
CA ALA A 125 -0.26 23.27 -11.30
C ALA A 125 0.61 24.04 -10.28
N LEU A 126 0.60 23.61 -9.00
CA LEU A 126 1.40 24.25 -7.96
C LEU A 126 2.91 23.99 -8.12
N PHE A 127 3.28 22.81 -8.59
CA PHE A 127 4.69 22.44 -8.77
C PHE A 127 5.27 22.83 -10.14
N SER A 128 4.44 23.32 -11.09
CA SER A 128 4.94 23.79 -12.38
C SER A 128 6.00 24.88 -12.21
N ASP A 129 5.73 25.84 -11.32
CA ASP A 129 6.65 26.95 -11.03
C ASP A 129 7.93 26.49 -10.33
N LEU A 130 7.82 25.48 -9.46
CA LEU A 130 8.99 24.85 -8.80
C LEU A 130 9.87 24.06 -9.77
N LEU A 131 9.27 23.43 -10.78
CA LEU A 131 10.01 22.67 -11.81
C LEU A 131 10.74 23.60 -12.79
N THR A 132 10.19 24.78 -13.07
CA THR A 132 10.75 25.80 -13.98
C THR A 132 11.73 26.74 -13.29
N ASN A 133 11.69 26.86 -11.96
CA ASN A 133 12.65 27.64 -11.17
C ASN A 133 14.04 27.03 -11.32
N GLY A 134 14.99 27.83 -11.77
CA GLY A 134 16.39 27.44 -11.98
C GLY A 134 17.19 27.21 -10.67
N GLU A 135 16.56 27.18 -9.53
CA GLU A 135 17.20 26.91 -8.24
C GLU A 135 17.83 25.52 -8.22
N ARG A 136 19.16 25.47 -8.09
CA ARG A 136 19.97 24.26 -8.10
C ARG A 136 20.13 23.61 -6.74
N GLU A 137 19.97 24.40 -5.67
CA GLU A 137 20.07 23.95 -4.28
C GLU A 137 18.74 24.08 -3.55
N TYR A 138 17.97 23.01 -3.54
CA TYR A 138 16.96 22.82 -2.49
C TYR A 138 17.57 22.01 -1.37
N GLY A 139 18.16 22.66 -0.36
CA GLY A 139 18.51 22.07 0.95
C GLY A 139 18.97 20.60 0.92
N GLY A 140 19.83 20.22 -0.04
CA GLY A 140 20.07 18.82 -0.44
C GLY A 140 20.40 17.90 0.73
N VAL A 141 21.14 18.37 1.72
CA VAL A 141 21.50 17.59 2.92
C VAL A 141 20.30 17.42 3.86
N TYR A 142 19.44 18.44 3.96
CA TYR A 142 18.26 18.39 4.83
C TYR A 142 17.20 17.41 4.30
N TRP A 143 16.90 17.49 3.02
CA TRP A 143 15.93 16.57 2.38
C TRP A 143 16.45 15.12 2.33
N GLN A 144 17.76 14.93 2.16
CA GLN A 144 18.35 13.60 2.22
C GLN A 144 18.21 12.99 3.62
N LYS A 145 18.40 13.77 4.68
CA LYS A 145 18.18 13.31 6.06
C LYS A 145 16.71 12.97 6.31
N ILE A 146 15.78 13.83 5.87
CA ILE A 146 14.34 13.60 6.02
C ILE A 146 13.90 12.32 5.31
N THR A 147 14.31 12.12 4.06
CA THR A 147 13.96 10.89 3.32
C THR A 147 14.58 9.65 3.93
N THR A 148 15.83 9.74 4.43
CA THR A 148 16.46 8.61 5.12
C THR A 148 15.70 8.27 6.41
N VAL A 149 15.35 9.25 7.22
CA VAL A 149 14.57 9.05 8.45
C VAL A 149 13.20 8.46 8.14
N LEU A 150 12.51 8.99 7.11
CA LEU A 150 11.20 8.48 6.69
C LEU A 150 11.30 7.01 6.21
N THR A 151 12.33 6.69 5.44
CA THR A 151 12.58 5.33 4.95
C THR A 151 12.84 4.37 6.10
N VAL A 152 13.71 4.76 7.05
CA VAL A 152 13.99 3.96 8.25
C VAL A 152 12.72 3.77 9.09
N PHE A 153 11.90 4.82 9.22
CA PHE A 153 10.63 4.74 9.95
C PHE A 153 9.65 3.76 9.29
N VAL A 154 9.50 3.82 7.96
CA VAL A 154 8.62 2.90 7.21
C VAL A 154 9.11 1.45 7.33
N ILE A 155 10.41 1.22 7.16
CA ILE A 155 11.00 -0.11 7.32
C ILE A 155 10.81 -0.61 8.75
N GLY A 156 11.07 0.25 9.75
CA GLY A 156 10.86 -0.07 11.16
C GLY A 156 9.41 -0.44 11.47
N PHE A 157 8.45 0.29 10.90
CA PHE A 157 7.01 -0.01 11.06
C PHE A 157 6.62 -1.35 10.43
N ILE A 158 7.16 -1.67 9.24
CA ILE A 158 6.93 -2.97 8.58
C ILE A 158 7.51 -4.11 9.43
N LEU A 159 8.74 -3.94 9.92
CA LEU A 159 9.38 -4.95 10.79
C LEU A 159 8.61 -5.13 12.10
N LEU A 160 8.15 -4.05 12.71
CA LEU A 160 7.33 -4.11 13.92
C LEU A 160 6.02 -4.87 13.68
N SER A 161 5.37 -4.63 12.54
CA SER A 161 4.15 -5.35 12.14
C SER A 161 4.41 -6.84 11.94
N LEU A 162 5.54 -7.20 11.32
CA LEU A 162 5.94 -8.60 11.16
C LEU A 162 6.23 -9.28 12.51
N ILE A 163 6.92 -8.58 13.40
CA ILE A 163 7.17 -9.09 14.78
C ILE A 163 5.85 -9.30 15.51
N GLY A 164 4.89 -8.35 15.38
CA GLY A 164 3.55 -8.48 15.93
C GLY A 164 2.84 -9.73 15.42
N LEU A 165 2.86 -9.99 14.11
CA LEU A 165 2.27 -11.18 13.51
C LEU A 165 2.93 -12.48 14.00
N ILE A 166 4.26 -12.49 14.12
CA ILE A 166 4.99 -13.64 14.66
C ILE A 166 4.60 -13.88 16.13
N MET A 167 4.55 -12.83 16.93
CA MET A 167 4.09 -12.93 18.32
C MET A 167 2.68 -13.50 18.41
N TRP A 168 1.74 -13.01 17.59
CA TRP A 168 0.38 -13.54 17.56
C TRP A 168 0.32 -15.00 17.11
N SER A 169 1.18 -15.42 16.20
CA SER A 169 1.25 -16.81 15.71
C SER A 169 1.69 -17.80 16.78
N VAL A 170 2.50 -17.34 17.74
CA VAL A 170 3.08 -18.19 18.81
C VAL A 170 2.41 -17.92 20.17
N ALA A 171 1.61 -16.84 20.27
CA ALA A 171 0.88 -16.51 21.48
C ALA A 171 -0.19 -17.57 21.77
N GLY A 172 -0.20 -18.07 22.99
CA GLY A 172 -1.32 -18.84 23.54
C GLY A 172 -2.51 -17.92 23.79
N PHE A 173 -3.25 -18.19 24.85
CA PHE A 173 -4.41 -17.38 25.20
C PHE A 173 -3.96 -16.01 25.73
N TRP A 174 -4.14 -14.96 24.93
CA TRP A 174 -3.76 -13.58 25.25
C TRP A 174 -4.97 -12.74 25.58
N ARG A 175 -5.06 -12.23 26.80
CA ARG A 175 -6.16 -11.33 27.24
C ARG A 175 -5.65 -9.91 27.45
N PHE A 176 -6.43 -8.94 26.93
CA PHE A 176 -6.28 -7.54 27.36
C PHE A 176 -6.52 -7.42 28.90
N PRO A 177 -5.70 -6.67 29.67
CA PRO A 177 -4.74 -5.63 29.25
C PRO A 177 -3.27 -6.08 29.22
N ALA A 178 -2.96 -7.36 29.19
CA ALA A 178 -1.56 -7.82 29.17
C ALA A 178 -0.84 -7.34 27.90
N ALA A 179 0.32 -6.71 28.08
CA ALA A 179 1.11 -6.19 26.96
C ALA A 179 1.87 -7.31 26.21
N LEU A 180 2.11 -8.44 26.87
CA LEU A 180 2.81 -9.62 26.32
C LEU A 180 1.99 -10.87 26.66
N PRO A 181 2.05 -11.93 25.80
CA PRO A 181 1.39 -13.19 26.09
C PRO A 181 2.06 -13.90 27.25
N ASP A 182 1.25 -14.41 28.20
CA ASP A 182 1.76 -15.12 29.38
C ASP A 182 2.38 -16.49 29.04
N GLN A 183 1.97 -17.08 27.91
CA GLN A 183 2.46 -18.38 27.46
C GLN A 183 2.71 -18.36 25.94
N LEU A 184 3.89 -18.80 25.55
CA LEU A 184 4.24 -19.04 24.15
C LEU A 184 4.00 -20.52 23.85
N THR A 185 3.11 -20.84 22.93
CA THR A 185 2.77 -22.21 22.54
C THR A 185 2.75 -22.37 21.05
N LEU A 186 3.29 -23.49 20.55
CA LEU A 186 3.22 -23.86 19.12
C LEU A 186 1.97 -24.70 18.81
N LEU A 187 1.11 -24.96 19.80
CA LEU A 187 -0.12 -25.74 19.62
C LEU A 187 -1.07 -25.20 18.55
N PRO A 188 -1.35 -23.86 18.47
CA PRO A 188 -2.18 -23.31 17.40
C PRO A 188 -1.57 -23.53 16.03
N PHE A 189 -0.24 -23.45 15.92
CA PHE A 189 0.48 -23.65 14.67
C PHE A 189 0.41 -25.11 14.19
N ASN A 190 0.61 -26.07 15.09
CA ASN A 190 0.51 -27.49 14.77
C ASN A 190 -0.91 -27.92 14.37
N SER A 191 -1.93 -27.41 15.06
CA SER A 191 -3.32 -27.69 14.71
C SER A 191 -3.71 -27.07 13.37
N ALA A 192 -3.25 -25.83 13.09
CA ALA A 192 -3.44 -25.17 11.82
C ALA A 192 -2.76 -25.91 10.66
N LEU A 193 -1.51 -26.37 10.85
CA LEU A 193 -0.80 -27.14 9.82
C LEU A 193 -1.51 -28.46 9.48
N MET A 194 -2.04 -29.19 10.48
CA MET A 194 -2.80 -30.41 10.23
C MET A 194 -4.09 -30.14 9.45
N GLN A 195 -4.80 -29.05 9.75
CA GLN A 195 -6.04 -28.69 9.06
C GLN A 195 -5.79 -28.10 7.66
N MET A 196 -4.64 -27.49 7.44
CA MET A 196 -4.29 -26.85 6.16
C MET A 196 -3.69 -27.80 5.12
N GLN A 197 -3.37 -29.04 5.45
CA GLN A 197 -2.76 -29.99 4.50
C GLN A 197 -3.62 -30.18 3.25
N ILE A 198 -4.93 -30.39 3.39
CA ILE A 198 -5.85 -30.60 2.28
C ILE A 198 -6.03 -29.32 1.45
N PRO A 199 -6.35 -28.13 2.02
CA PRO A 199 -6.41 -26.88 1.28
C PRO A 199 -5.10 -26.51 0.58
N LEU A 200 -3.93 -26.75 1.21
CA LEU A 200 -2.63 -26.51 0.62
C LEU A 200 -2.38 -27.36 -0.64
N CYS A 201 -2.68 -28.66 -0.56
CA CYS A 201 -2.58 -29.55 -1.73
C CYS A 201 -3.50 -29.09 -2.86
N HIS A 202 -4.73 -28.70 -2.55
CA HIS A 202 -5.66 -28.16 -3.56
C HIS A 202 -5.16 -26.85 -4.18
N THR A 203 -4.63 -25.93 -3.38
CA THR A 203 -4.08 -24.66 -3.88
C THR A 203 -2.87 -24.89 -4.79
N LEU A 204 -2.00 -25.83 -4.44
CA LEU A 204 -0.84 -26.18 -5.26
C LEU A 204 -1.20 -26.96 -6.53
N ALA A 205 -2.33 -27.67 -6.52
CA ALA A 205 -2.80 -28.44 -7.70
C ALA A 205 -3.57 -27.59 -8.71
N ILE A 206 -4.17 -26.47 -8.28
CA ILE A 206 -5.04 -25.62 -9.10
C ILE A 206 -4.31 -24.31 -9.51
N GLY A 207 -3.32 -23.84 -8.74
CA GLY A 207 -2.52 -22.63 -9.03
C GLY A 207 -1.26 -22.95 -9.80
#